data_372e2f8d6e51569d9724e93a9cb6dc87
#
_entry.id   372e2f8d6e51569d9724e93a9cb6dc87
#
_cell.length_a   1.000
_cell.length_b   1.000
_cell.length_c   1.000
_cell.angle_alpha   90.00
_cell.angle_beta   90.00
_cell.angle_gamma   90.00
#
_symmetry.space_group_name_H-M   'P 1'
#
loop_
_entity.id
_entity.type
_entity.pdbx_description
1 polymer ?
#
loop_
_entity_poly.entity_id
_entity_poly.type
_entity_poly.pdbx_seq_one_letter_code
_entity_poly.pdbx_strand_id
1 'polypeptide(L)'
;MRSECSVFAEYASFLHKLKYSVSAEIPGIDLADRPCYYQGRGRLKGSYTRIGDSNEPMTEYEIYSYEAYRRKYQDDIREVPRVTVMSLDQEELNRYVELLKRGKQRLATLDNESIYELMSIKRGEKVTLSATLLFSPYPQAYFPQLCITAIVIPGRTIGSLGDMGERFSDNQRIEGTIPEMLDEALLFVKRNMRTKT
;
A
#
# COMPACT_ATOMS: atom_id res chain seq x y z
N MET A 1 22.10 6.90 -17.39
CA MET A 1 22.10 8.28 -16.87
C MET A 1 22.08 8.15 -15.35
N ARG A 2 23.16 8.51 -14.70
CA ARG A 2 23.30 8.45 -13.23
C ARG A 2 22.52 9.60 -12.64
N SER A 3 21.47 9.32 -11.87
CA SER A 3 20.93 10.33 -10.96
C SER A 3 21.88 10.40 -9.76
N GLU A 4 22.82 11.30 -9.84
CA GLU A 4 23.58 11.70 -8.68
C GLU A 4 22.62 12.45 -7.77
N CYS A 5 22.26 11.82 -6.65
CA CYS A 5 21.61 12.51 -5.55
C CYS A 5 22.66 13.42 -4.90
N SER A 6 22.99 14.52 -5.57
CA SER A 6 23.82 15.57 -5.01
C SER A 6 22.94 16.45 -4.14
N VAL A 7 22.72 16.04 -2.90
CA VAL A 7 22.21 16.95 -1.89
C VAL A 7 23.33 17.95 -1.59
N PHE A 8 23.35 19.06 -2.31
CA PHE A 8 24.11 20.22 -1.90
C PHE A 8 23.35 20.85 -0.74
N ALA A 9 23.76 20.51 0.49
CA ALA A 9 23.39 21.31 1.63
C ALA A 9 24.07 22.67 1.47
N GLU A 10 23.33 23.70 1.15
CA GLU A 10 23.80 25.08 1.30
C GLU A 10 23.96 25.34 2.80
N TYR A 11 25.21 25.32 3.25
CA TYR A 11 25.54 25.65 4.63
C TYR A 11 25.41 27.17 4.81
N ALA A 12 24.27 27.61 5.33
CA ALA A 12 24.16 28.98 5.84
C ALA A 12 24.72 29.01 7.28
N SER A 13 25.95 29.44 7.43
CA SER A 13 26.55 29.67 8.75
C SER A 13 26.16 31.05 9.27
N PHE A 14 25.24 31.11 10.24
CA PHE A 14 25.01 32.32 11.03
C PHE A 14 25.89 32.31 12.27
N LEU A 15 26.95 33.11 12.28
CA LEU A 15 27.77 33.34 13.45
C LEU A 15 27.07 34.38 14.37
N HIS A 16 26.34 33.89 15.38
CA HIS A 16 25.89 34.75 16.49
C HIS A 16 26.93 34.77 17.62
N LYS A 17 27.31 35.95 18.04
CA LYS A 17 28.39 36.31 18.98
C LYS A 17 28.14 35.80 20.42
N LEU A 18 28.00 34.55 20.74
CA LEU A 18 28.11 34.04 22.12
C LEU A 18 28.00 32.53 22.28
N LYS A 19 27.59 31.79 21.26
CA LYS A 19 27.74 30.30 21.21
C LYS A 19 27.75 29.93 19.73
N TYR A 20 28.74 29.17 19.32
CA TYR A 20 28.78 28.63 17.96
C TYR A 20 27.64 27.62 17.80
N SER A 21 26.59 28.00 17.08
CA SER A 21 25.56 27.06 16.63
C SER A 21 25.67 26.94 15.13
N VAL A 22 25.72 25.70 14.64
CA VAL A 22 25.63 25.39 13.20
C VAL A 22 24.20 24.96 12.93
N SER A 23 23.52 25.68 12.06
CA SER A 23 22.20 25.25 11.59
C SER A 23 22.30 24.94 10.10
N ALA A 24 21.73 23.80 9.69
CA ALA A 24 21.65 23.39 8.30
C ALA A 24 20.19 23.16 7.94
N GLU A 25 19.72 23.80 6.90
CA GLU A 25 18.42 23.51 6.31
C GLU A 25 18.60 22.41 5.26
N ILE A 26 17.91 21.32 5.43
CA ILE A 26 17.94 20.20 4.50
C ILE A 26 16.59 20.14 3.79
N PRO A 27 16.53 20.51 2.51
CA PRO A 27 15.27 20.45 1.76
C PRO A 27 14.77 19.02 1.63
N GLY A 28 13.45 18.87 1.62
CA GLY A 28 12.83 17.57 1.35
C GLY A 28 13.14 17.09 -0.07
N ILE A 29 13.51 15.82 -0.22
CA ILE A 29 13.76 15.20 -1.52
C ILE A 29 12.45 14.75 -2.14
N ASP A 30 12.32 14.87 -3.45
CA ASP A 30 11.20 14.29 -4.20
C ASP A 30 11.08 12.78 -3.93
N LEU A 31 9.85 12.31 -3.92
CA LEU A 31 9.56 10.89 -3.66
C LEU A 31 10.25 9.96 -4.69
N ALA A 32 10.37 10.43 -5.94
CA ALA A 32 11.04 9.70 -7.01
C ALA A 32 12.56 9.54 -6.80
N ASP A 33 13.18 10.40 -6.00
CA ASP A 33 14.62 10.39 -5.72
C ASP A 33 14.96 9.66 -4.41
N ARG A 34 13.95 9.19 -3.67
CA ARG A 34 14.16 8.41 -2.44
C ARG A 34 14.50 6.95 -2.72
N PRO A 35 15.19 6.27 -1.80
CA PRO A 35 15.82 6.82 -0.60
C PRO A 35 17.16 7.47 -0.89
N CYS A 36 17.52 8.51 -0.12
CA CYS A 36 18.91 8.93 -0.01
C CYS A 36 19.69 7.89 0.78
N TYR A 37 20.91 7.61 0.35
CA TYR A 37 21.74 6.63 1.04
C TYR A 37 23.20 7.05 1.07
N TYR A 38 23.91 6.57 2.08
CA TYR A 38 25.36 6.76 2.19
C TYR A 38 26.08 5.85 1.19
N GLN A 39 26.75 6.44 0.20
CA GLN A 39 27.38 5.72 -0.89
C GLN A 39 28.40 4.66 -0.42
N GLY A 40 29.16 4.94 0.64
CA GLY A 40 30.18 4.03 1.18
C GLY A 40 29.62 2.72 1.73
N ARG A 41 28.32 2.65 2.05
CA ARG A 41 27.67 1.42 2.52
C ARG A 41 26.73 0.81 1.49
N GLY A 42 26.57 1.46 0.34
CA GLY A 42 25.61 1.07 -0.66
C GLY A 42 24.17 1.27 -0.21
N ARG A 43 23.24 1.06 -1.12
CA ARG A 43 21.82 1.41 -0.96
C ARG A 43 21.13 0.61 0.13
N LEU A 44 21.35 -0.72 0.20
CA LEU A 44 20.67 -1.57 1.17
C LEU A 44 21.11 -1.31 2.62
N LYS A 45 22.37 -0.96 2.83
CA LYS A 45 22.91 -0.75 4.17
C LYS A 45 23.15 0.72 4.53
N GLY A 46 22.97 1.61 3.57
CA GLY A 46 23.22 3.04 3.70
C GLY A 46 21.96 3.89 3.72
N SER A 47 20.76 3.31 3.56
CA SER A 47 19.48 4.00 3.62
C SER A 47 18.93 3.99 5.04
N TYR A 48 18.51 5.17 5.50
CA TYR A 48 17.97 5.36 6.85
C TYR A 48 16.67 6.15 6.78
N THR A 49 15.76 5.84 7.72
CA THR A 49 14.55 6.63 7.98
C THR A 49 14.63 7.24 9.36
N ARG A 50 14.01 8.40 9.54
CA ARG A 50 13.92 9.07 10.83
C ARG A 50 12.66 8.61 11.56
N ILE A 51 12.83 7.97 12.72
CA ILE A 51 11.73 7.55 13.59
C ILE A 51 11.95 8.20 14.95
N GLY A 52 11.12 9.22 15.25
CA GLY A 52 11.31 10.01 16.47
C GLY A 52 12.69 10.65 16.52
N ASP A 53 13.49 10.31 17.53
CA ASP A 53 14.83 10.87 17.75
C ASP A 53 15.97 9.98 17.22
N SER A 54 15.68 8.83 16.60
CA SER A 54 16.67 7.92 16.04
C SER A 54 16.64 7.84 14.52
N ASN A 55 17.78 7.47 13.93
CA ASN A 55 17.91 7.13 12.53
C ASN A 55 17.95 5.60 12.43
N GLU A 56 16.87 5.01 11.96
CA GLU A 56 16.77 3.55 11.79
C GLU A 56 17.12 3.14 10.37
N PRO A 57 17.86 2.02 10.19
CA PRO A 57 18.09 1.48 8.86
C PRO A 57 16.75 1.13 8.19
N MET A 58 16.60 1.52 6.94
CA MET A 58 15.45 1.11 6.15
C MET A 58 15.49 -0.41 5.89
N THR A 59 14.32 -1.02 5.95
CA THR A 59 14.13 -2.40 5.50
C THR A 59 14.26 -2.53 3.99
N GLU A 60 14.57 -3.71 3.49
CA GLU A 60 14.60 -3.99 2.04
C GLU A 60 13.24 -3.69 1.39
N TYR A 61 12.15 -3.93 2.09
CA TYR A 61 10.80 -3.64 1.62
C TYR A 61 10.56 -2.13 1.42
N GLU A 62 10.99 -1.30 2.36
CA GLU A 62 10.87 0.17 2.23
C GLU A 62 11.70 0.69 1.05
N ILE A 63 12.93 0.18 0.89
CA ILE A 63 13.80 0.53 -0.24
C ILE A 63 13.15 0.11 -1.57
N TYR A 64 12.60 -1.11 -1.62
CA TYR A 64 11.89 -1.62 -2.79
C TYR A 64 10.66 -0.78 -3.12
N SER A 65 9.90 -0.33 -2.12
CA SER A 65 8.72 0.52 -2.32
C SER A 65 9.05 1.84 -3.03
N TYR A 66 10.16 2.49 -2.67
CA TYR A 66 10.63 3.68 -3.38
C TYR A 66 11.09 3.36 -4.81
N GLU A 67 11.72 2.21 -5.04
CA GLU A 67 12.08 1.79 -6.40
C GLU A 67 10.88 1.51 -7.28
N ALA A 68 9.89 0.84 -6.74
CA ALA A 68 8.65 0.54 -7.43
C ALA A 68 7.92 1.83 -7.83
N TYR A 69 7.85 2.81 -6.92
CA TYR A 69 7.30 4.14 -7.20
C TYR A 69 8.05 4.84 -8.33
N ARG A 70 9.39 4.87 -8.26
CA ARG A 70 10.22 5.50 -9.30
C ARG A 70 10.08 4.84 -10.66
N ARG A 71 9.95 3.52 -10.70
CA ARG A 71 9.76 2.75 -11.93
C ARG A 71 8.32 2.77 -12.43
N LYS A 72 7.39 3.39 -11.68
CA LYS A 72 5.96 3.43 -11.98
C LYS A 72 5.40 2.04 -12.22
N TYR A 73 5.75 1.10 -11.35
CA TYR A 73 5.15 -0.23 -11.40
C TYR A 73 3.65 -0.13 -11.18
N GLN A 74 2.91 -0.71 -12.10
CA GLN A 74 1.46 -0.86 -12.03
C GLN A 74 1.17 -2.32 -11.69
N ASP A 75 1.37 -2.70 -10.43
CA ASP A 75 1.13 -4.07 -9.99
C ASP A 75 -0.35 -4.46 -10.05
N ASP A 76 -1.24 -3.50 -9.97
CA ASP A 76 -2.69 -3.67 -10.07
C ASP A 76 -3.12 -4.29 -11.40
N ILE A 77 -2.45 -3.93 -12.49
CA ILE A 77 -2.72 -4.48 -13.83
C ILE A 77 -1.82 -5.67 -14.21
N ARG A 78 -1.07 -6.22 -13.25
CA ARG A 78 -0.26 -7.41 -13.44
C ARG A 78 -1.16 -8.62 -13.71
N GLU A 79 -0.81 -9.41 -14.71
CA GLU A 79 -1.53 -10.64 -15.06
C GLU A 79 -1.40 -11.73 -13.99
N VAL A 80 -2.51 -12.43 -13.73
CA VAL A 80 -2.57 -13.58 -12.82
C VAL A 80 -2.69 -14.87 -13.64
N PRO A 81 -1.66 -15.70 -13.71
CA PRO A 81 -1.59 -16.79 -14.69
C PRO A 81 -2.68 -17.86 -14.57
N ARG A 82 -3.30 -18.02 -13.38
CA ARG A 82 -4.27 -19.07 -13.10
C ARG A 82 -5.72 -18.57 -13.06
N VAL A 83 -5.94 -17.30 -13.38
CA VAL A 83 -7.28 -16.69 -13.32
C VAL A 83 -7.73 -16.35 -14.73
N THR A 84 -8.95 -16.75 -15.07
CA THR A 84 -9.63 -16.40 -16.32
C THR A 84 -10.88 -15.58 -16.02
N VAL A 85 -11.41 -14.87 -17.01
CA VAL A 85 -12.65 -14.10 -16.83
C VAL A 85 -13.80 -15.00 -16.36
N MET A 86 -13.86 -16.25 -16.85
CA MET A 86 -14.88 -17.23 -16.46
C MET A 86 -14.79 -17.69 -15.00
N SER A 87 -13.63 -17.53 -14.36
CA SER A 87 -13.43 -17.87 -12.93
C SER A 87 -13.75 -16.71 -11.99
N LEU A 88 -14.10 -15.54 -12.53
CA LEU A 88 -14.58 -14.40 -11.77
C LEU A 88 -16.07 -14.55 -11.44
N ASP A 89 -16.54 -13.87 -10.43
CA ASP A 89 -17.96 -13.74 -10.13
C ASP A 89 -18.66 -12.98 -11.26
N GLN A 90 -19.43 -13.71 -12.06
CA GLN A 90 -20.07 -13.15 -13.26
C GLN A 90 -21.21 -12.19 -12.92
N GLU A 91 -21.85 -12.37 -11.77
CA GLU A 91 -22.93 -11.48 -11.32
C GLU A 91 -22.36 -10.12 -10.94
N GLU A 92 -21.35 -10.09 -10.09
CA GLU A 92 -20.68 -8.84 -9.68
C GLU A 92 -19.97 -8.16 -10.85
N LEU A 93 -19.35 -8.94 -11.73
CA LEU A 93 -18.70 -8.41 -12.92
C LEU A 93 -19.71 -7.73 -13.87
N ASN A 94 -20.85 -8.38 -14.12
CA ASN A 94 -21.91 -7.81 -14.95
C ASN A 94 -22.52 -6.56 -14.30
N ARG A 95 -22.77 -6.60 -12.99
CA ARG A 95 -23.25 -5.46 -12.22
C ARG A 95 -22.30 -4.26 -12.34
N TYR A 96 -21.02 -4.49 -12.21
CA TYR A 96 -19.99 -3.45 -12.39
C TYR A 96 -20.05 -2.82 -13.79
N VAL A 97 -20.11 -3.65 -14.84
CA VAL A 97 -20.19 -3.19 -16.22
C VAL A 97 -21.47 -2.38 -16.47
N GLU A 98 -22.61 -2.82 -15.95
CA GLU A 98 -23.85 -2.06 -16.05
C GLU A 98 -23.77 -0.69 -15.37
N LEU A 99 -23.18 -0.62 -14.17
CA LEU A 99 -22.98 0.65 -13.49
C LEU A 99 -22.09 1.61 -14.29
N LEU A 100 -21.02 1.09 -14.89
CA LEU A 100 -20.15 1.87 -15.77
C LEU A 100 -20.91 2.41 -17.00
N LYS A 101 -21.72 1.57 -17.65
CA LYS A 101 -22.52 1.94 -18.83
C LYS A 101 -23.57 3.01 -18.49
N ARG A 102 -24.21 2.91 -17.33
CA ARG A 102 -25.19 3.92 -16.86
C ARG A 102 -24.55 5.28 -16.59
N GLY A 103 -23.34 5.28 -16.02
CA GLY A 103 -22.64 6.52 -15.65
C GLY A 103 -21.91 7.21 -16.80
N LYS A 104 -21.62 6.50 -17.90
CA LYS A 104 -20.76 6.99 -18.99
C LYS A 104 -21.29 6.57 -20.35
N GLN A 105 -22.00 7.49 -21.02
CA GLN A 105 -22.65 7.25 -22.32
C GLN A 105 -21.72 6.66 -23.40
N ARG A 106 -20.43 7.03 -23.40
CA ARG A 106 -19.45 6.50 -24.36
C ARG A 106 -19.13 5.02 -24.10
N LEU A 107 -19.24 4.53 -22.87
CA LEU A 107 -19.05 3.12 -22.55
C LEU A 107 -20.28 2.28 -22.88
N ALA A 108 -21.46 2.89 -22.93
CA ALA A 108 -22.70 2.18 -23.24
C ALA A 108 -22.71 1.55 -24.65
N THR A 109 -21.91 2.10 -25.56
CA THR A 109 -21.81 1.61 -26.96
C THR A 109 -20.78 0.49 -27.12
N LEU A 110 -19.96 0.22 -26.10
CA LEU A 110 -18.93 -0.81 -26.15
C LEU A 110 -19.49 -2.17 -25.73
N ASP A 111 -18.94 -3.21 -26.32
CA ASP A 111 -19.16 -4.59 -25.86
C ASP A 111 -18.43 -4.84 -24.53
N ASN A 112 -18.77 -5.90 -23.85
CA ASN A 112 -18.20 -6.21 -22.54
C ASN A 112 -16.70 -6.53 -22.63
N GLU A 113 -16.25 -7.18 -23.70
CA GLU A 113 -14.85 -7.51 -23.92
C GLU A 113 -13.98 -6.25 -24.01
N SER A 114 -14.43 -5.26 -24.78
CA SER A 114 -13.76 -3.95 -24.88
C SER A 114 -13.75 -3.21 -23.55
N ILE A 115 -14.80 -3.34 -22.74
CA ILE A 115 -14.84 -2.75 -21.39
C ILE A 115 -13.85 -3.46 -20.47
N TYR A 116 -13.74 -4.78 -20.52
CA TYR A 116 -12.78 -5.53 -19.70
C TYR A 116 -11.35 -5.12 -19.99
N GLU A 117 -10.98 -4.95 -21.26
CA GLU A 117 -9.65 -4.44 -21.63
C GLU A 117 -9.45 -2.98 -21.16
N LEU A 118 -10.43 -2.11 -21.43
CA LEU A 118 -10.35 -0.69 -21.09
C LEU A 118 -10.24 -0.45 -19.58
N MET A 119 -10.95 -1.24 -18.79
CA MET A 119 -10.93 -1.16 -17.32
C MET A 119 -9.81 -1.99 -16.68
N SER A 120 -8.94 -2.57 -17.49
CA SER A 120 -7.87 -3.44 -17.05
C SER A 120 -8.36 -4.62 -16.18
N ILE A 121 -9.54 -5.13 -16.44
CA ILE A 121 -10.04 -6.37 -15.84
C ILE A 121 -9.25 -7.54 -16.40
N LYS A 122 -8.96 -7.51 -17.70
CA LYS A 122 -8.08 -8.45 -18.37
C LYS A 122 -7.06 -7.74 -19.25
N ARG A 123 -6.02 -8.47 -19.62
CA ARG A 123 -5.06 -8.11 -20.66
C ARG A 123 -4.87 -9.34 -21.56
N GLY A 124 -5.37 -9.26 -22.79
CA GLY A 124 -5.50 -10.43 -23.63
C GLY A 124 -6.39 -11.48 -22.97
N GLU A 125 -5.89 -12.70 -22.82
CA GLU A 125 -6.64 -13.82 -22.23
C GLU A 125 -6.52 -13.93 -20.68
N LYS A 126 -5.73 -13.06 -20.05
CA LYS A 126 -5.43 -13.15 -18.61
C LYS A 126 -6.07 -12.05 -17.80
N VAL A 127 -6.53 -12.41 -16.64
CA VAL A 127 -7.11 -11.48 -15.66
C VAL A 127 -6.00 -10.78 -14.88
N THR A 128 -6.24 -9.53 -14.51
CA THR A 128 -5.30 -8.72 -13.73
C THR A 128 -5.42 -8.99 -12.23
N LEU A 129 -4.42 -8.54 -11.47
CA LEU A 129 -4.44 -8.63 -10.01
C LEU A 129 -5.62 -7.86 -9.42
N SER A 130 -5.86 -6.62 -9.87
CA SER A 130 -6.99 -5.83 -9.38
C SER A 130 -8.33 -6.51 -9.62
N ALA A 131 -8.55 -7.05 -10.83
CA ALA A 131 -9.78 -7.77 -11.14
C ALA A 131 -9.92 -9.06 -10.32
N THR A 132 -8.81 -9.78 -10.07
CA THR A 132 -8.83 -10.95 -9.19
C THR A 132 -9.23 -10.57 -7.77
N LEU A 133 -8.71 -9.47 -7.24
CA LEU A 133 -9.02 -9.01 -5.88
C LEU A 133 -10.43 -8.40 -5.73
N LEU A 134 -11.03 -7.96 -6.83
CA LEU A 134 -12.37 -7.36 -6.82
C LEU A 134 -13.49 -8.35 -7.15
N PHE A 135 -13.22 -9.32 -8.03
CA PHE A 135 -14.27 -10.15 -8.62
C PHE A 135 -14.02 -11.66 -8.49
N SER A 136 -12.91 -12.11 -7.89
CA SER A 136 -12.74 -13.55 -7.63
C SER A 136 -13.62 -13.96 -6.45
N PRO A 137 -14.29 -15.12 -6.49
CA PRO A 137 -15.04 -15.64 -5.35
C PRO A 137 -14.18 -15.82 -4.08
N TYR A 138 -12.88 -16.07 -4.23
CA TYR A 138 -11.95 -16.18 -3.12
C TYR A 138 -10.53 -15.81 -3.55
N PRO A 139 -10.17 -14.51 -3.51
CA PRO A 139 -8.86 -14.02 -3.96
C PRO A 139 -7.67 -14.63 -3.20
N GLN A 140 -7.86 -14.98 -1.93
CA GLN A 140 -6.81 -15.54 -1.07
C GLN A 140 -6.37 -16.96 -1.47
N ALA A 141 -7.13 -17.65 -2.33
CA ALA A 141 -6.69 -18.89 -2.97
C ALA A 141 -5.46 -18.67 -3.88
N TYR A 142 -5.33 -17.47 -4.43
CA TYR A 142 -4.21 -17.08 -5.29
C TYR A 142 -3.16 -16.29 -4.52
N PHE A 143 -3.60 -15.48 -3.57
CA PHE A 143 -2.79 -14.55 -2.79
C PHE A 143 -3.10 -14.63 -1.29
N PRO A 144 -2.67 -15.70 -0.59
CA PRO A 144 -3.03 -15.92 0.82
C PRO A 144 -2.63 -14.77 1.76
N GLN A 145 -1.61 -13.99 1.39
CA GLN A 145 -1.13 -12.86 2.19
C GLN A 145 -1.92 -11.57 1.97
N LEU A 146 -2.75 -11.47 0.92
CA LEU A 146 -3.56 -10.28 0.65
C LEU A 146 -4.88 -10.35 1.43
N CYS A 147 -4.76 -10.21 2.73
CA CYS A 147 -5.86 -10.20 3.69
C CYS A 147 -5.62 -9.06 4.71
N ILE A 148 -6.64 -8.71 5.46
CA ILE A 148 -6.53 -7.77 6.58
C ILE A 148 -6.42 -8.57 7.87
N THR A 149 -5.36 -8.34 8.66
CA THR A 149 -5.28 -8.85 10.03
C THR A 149 -5.62 -7.72 10.99
N ALA A 150 -6.76 -7.84 11.65
CA ALA A 150 -7.24 -6.88 12.62
C ALA A 150 -7.01 -7.42 14.04
N ILE A 151 -6.42 -6.60 14.91
CA ILE A 151 -6.13 -6.97 16.30
C ILE A 151 -6.55 -5.85 17.25
N VAL A 152 -7.00 -6.23 18.43
CA VAL A 152 -7.23 -5.31 19.55
C VAL A 152 -6.24 -5.65 20.66
N ILE A 153 -5.43 -4.68 21.04
CA ILE A 153 -4.50 -4.81 22.17
C ILE A 153 -5.18 -4.40 23.49
N PRO A 154 -4.91 -5.10 24.59
CA PRO A 154 -5.57 -4.83 25.88
C PRO A 154 -5.15 -3.51 26.55
N GLY A 155 -4.10 -2.86 26.10
CA GLY A 155 -3.57 -1.62 26.67
C GLY A 155 -3.46 -0.48 25.68
N ARG A 156 -2.64 0.52 26.02
CA ARG A 156 -2.37 1.69 25.17
C ARG A 156 -1.07 1.57 24.35
N THR A 157 -0.27 0.57 24.67
CA THR A 157 1.03 0.33 24.03
C THR A 157 1.08 -1.07 23.43
N ILE A 158 1.73 -1.18 22.26
CA ILE A 158 1.98 -2.48 21.63
C ILE A 158 2.83 -3.32 22.58
N GLY A 159 2.40 -4.56 22.86
CA GLY A 159 3.06 -5.48 23.78
C GLY A 159 2.50 -5.47 25.21
N SER A 160 1.54 -4.60 25.54
CA SER A 160 0.79 -4.73 26.79
C SER A 160 0.06 -6.07 26.84
N LEU A 161 0.07 -6.70 28.01
CA LEU A 161 -0.71 -7.91 28.27
C LEU A 161 -2.00 -7.52 29.01
N GLY A 162 -3.06 -8.25 28.77
CA GLY A 162 -4.31 -8.12 29.51
C GLY A 162 -4.20 -8.77 30.91
N ASP A 163 -5.27 -8.66 31.67
CA ASP A 163 -5.32 -9.13 33.06
C ASP A 163 -5.10 -10.65 33.21
N MET A 164 -5.41 -11.42 32.16
CA MET A 164 -5.19 -12.86 32.10
C MET A 164 -3.93 -13.26 31.30
N GLY A 165 -3.09 -12.27 30.95
CA GLY A 165 -1.86 -12.48 30.18
C GLY A 165 -2.07 -12.59 28.66
N GLU A 166 -3.27 -12.30 28.15
CA GLU A 166 -3.57 -12.30 26.73
C GLU A 166 -2.86 -11.15 26.02
N ARG A 167 -2.35 -11.44 24.80
CA ARG A 167 -1.70 -10.45 23.94
C ARG A 167 -2.70 -9.60 23.14
N PHE A 168 -3.85 -10.18 22.83
CA PHE A 168 -4.90 -9.53 22.06
C PHE A 168 -6.24 -9.79 22.73
N SER A 169 -7.04 -8.74 22.87
CA SER A 169 -8.42 -8.84 23.38
C SER A 169 -9.38 -9.31 22.27
N ASP A 170 -9.06 -9.04 21.02
CA ASP A 170 -9.76 -9.56 19.83
C ASP A 170 -8.75 -9.69 18.69
N ASN A 171 -8.94 -10.69 17.82
CA ASN A 171 -8.07 -10.96 16.69
C ASN A 171 -8.88 -11.61 15.58
N GLN A 172 -8.85 -11.03 14.39
CA GLN A 172 -9.56 -11.53 13.24
C GLN A 172 -8.70 -11.42 11.98
N ARG A 173 -8.65 -12.49 11.20
CA ARG A 173 -8.16 -12.48 9.84
C ARG A 173 -9.36 -12.32 8.91
N ILE A 174 -9.37 -11.25 8.13
CA ILE A 174 -10.44 -10.85 7.24
C ILE A 174 -10.01 -11.17 5.81
N GLU A 175 -10.79 -11.96 5.13
CA GLU A 175 -10.55 -12.46 3.78
C GLU A 175 -11.78 -12.19 2.90
N GLY A 176 -11.65 -12.35 1.59
CA GLY A 176 -12.68 -12.06 0.60
C GLY A 176 -12.19 -11.07 -0.44
N THR A 177 -13.10 -10.50 -1.18
CA THR A 177 -12.83 -9.39 -2.10
C THR A 177 -12.48 -8.11 -1.34
N ILE A 178 -11.86 -7.14 -2.02
CA ILE A 178 -11.52 -5.85 -1.38
C ILE A 178 -12.74 -5.18 -0.75
N PRO A 179 -13.92 -5.08 -1.41
CA PRO A 179 -15.11 -4.51 -0.79
C PRO A 179 -15.56 -5.28 0.46
N GLU A 180 -15.61 -6.60 0.41
CA GLU A 180 -15.99 -7.44 1.55
C GLU A 180 -15.02 -7.27 2.72
N MET A 181 -13.72 -7.31 2.44
CA MET A 181 -12.70 -7.09 3.48
C MET A 181 -12.83 -5.70 4.12
N LEU A 182 -13.15 -4.67 3.33
CA LEU A 182 -13.35 -3.32 3.85
C LEU A 182 -14.56 -3.26 4.79
N ASP A 183 -15.69 -3.81 4.37
CA ASP A 183 -16.91 -3.82 5.17
C ASP A 183 -16.72 -4.59 6.48
N GLU A 184 -16.09 -5.75 6.42
CA GLU A 184 -15.81 -6.56 7.60
C GLU A 184 -14.79 -5.90 8.54
N ALA A 185 -13.76 -5.24 7.99
CA ALA A 185 -12.82 -4.47 8.79
C ALA A 185 -13.50 -3.30 9.50
N LEU A 186 -14.41 -2.59 8.83
CA LEU A 186 -15.21 -1.53 9.43
C LEU A 186 -16.13 -2.06 10.56
N LEU A 187 -16.73 -3.22 10.37
CA LEU A 187 -17.52 -3.88 11.41
C LEU A 187 -16.65 -4.28 12.61
N PHE A 188 -15.45 -4.83 12.36
CA PHE A 188 -14.49 -5.13 13.43
C PHE A 188 -14.12 -3.89 14.23
N VAL A 189 -13.79 -2.79 13.55
CA VAL A 189 -13.45 -1.52 14.21
C VAL A 189 -14.64 -1.02 15.04
N LYS A 190 -15.84 -0.96 14.44
CA LYS A 190 -17.06 -0.49 15.15
C LYS A 190 -17.35 -1.32 16.40
N ARG A 191 -17.21 -2.64 16.33
CA ARG A 191 -17.43 -3.55 17.45
C ARG A 191 -16.46 -3.30 18.60
N ASN A 192 -15.22 -2.93 18.27
CA ASN A 192 -14.15 -2.79 19.23
C ASN A 192 -13.88 -1.31 19.67
N MET A 193 -14.52 -0.35 19.01
CA MET A 193 -14.44 1.05 19.43
C MET A 193 -15.18 1.26 20.76
N ARG A 194 -14.45 1.66 21.80
CA ARG A 194 -15.04 2.13 23.04
C ARG A 194 -15.51 3.57 22.84
N THR A 195 -16.79 3.79 22.63
CA THR A 195 -17.40 5.12 22.73
C THR A 195 -17.37 5.54 24.19
N LYS A 196 -16.73 6.67 24.51
CA LYS A 196 -16.94 7.33 25.81
C LYS A 196 -18.38 7.84 25.82
N THR A 197 -19.22 7.24 26.65
CA THR A 197 -20.46 7.86 27.12
C THR A 197 -20.15 9.00 28.05
#